data_877b8f0378731996b67fa481d4dc4c3e
#
_entry.id   877b8f0378731996b67fa481d4dc4c3e
#
_cell.length_a   1.000
_cell.length_b   1.000
_cell.length_c   1.000
_cell.angle_alpha   90.00
_cell.angle_beta   90.00
_cell.angle_gamma   90.00
#
_symmetry.space_group_name_H-M   'P 1'
#
loop_
_entity.id
_entity.type
_entity.pdbx_description
1 polymer ?
#
loop_
_entity_poly.entity_id
_entity_poly.type
_entity_poly.pdbx_seq_one_letter_code
_entity_poly.pdbx_strand_id
1 'polypeptide(L)'
;MTTHAACGRRLDRVDQAFRRICGAGTTECPELQRDAASVLRNFRLDNTERSPNTVSIMRLIRTATFVLAGLLFSGAASAREVTLLNVSYDPTRELYADFNAAFAKHWKAKTGDDVKVNQSHGGSGKQARAVIDGLEADVVTLALAYDIDAIAEATGKLPKDWQKQLPANASPYTSTIVFVVRKGNPKGIKNWDDLVVPGIKVITPNPKTSGGARWNYLAAWGYAQTKFGGDEGKIRDFVARLYKNVPVLDSGARGSTTTFAQRGIGDVLIAWENEAFLLVDELGKDKFEIVAPAQSVLAEPPVAVVEKNASKHGTAALARAYLEYLYTEEGQQVIAKNHYRPRDPKVAAKHAAHFPKLRLLTVDGDFGGWQKAQKTHFADNGTFDQIYSGGK
;
A
#
# COMPACT_ATOMS: atom_id res chain seq x y z
N MET A 1 18.92 5.55 72.53
CA MET A 1 18.71 6.68 71.59
C MET A 1 19.19 6.36 70.13
N THR A 2 18.87 5.21 69.58
CA THR A 2 19.40 4.84 68.22
C THR A 2 18.38 4.19 67.29
N THR A 3 17.09 4.17 67.62
CA THR A 3 16.04 3.53 66.77
C THR A 3 15.15 4.50 66.00
N HIS A 4 15.13 5.80 66.31
CA HIS A 4 14.32 6.81 65.62
C HIS A 4 14.94 7.35 64.30
N ALA A 5 16.26 7.32 64.16
CA ALA A 5 16.96 7.86 62.99
C ALA A 5 16.95 6.92 61.76
N ALA A 6 16.66 5.63 61.96
CA ALA A 6 16.60 4.65 60.89
C ALA A 6 15.23 4.59 60.17
N CYS A 7 14.15 4.99 60.85
CA CYS A 7 12.79 5.00 60.31
C CYS A 7 12.55 6.23 59.40
N GLY A 8 13.08 7.41 59.72
CA GLY A 8 12.96 8.62 58.90
C GLY A 8 13.66 8.52 57.54
N ARG A 9 14.85 7.92 57.49
CA ARG A 9 15.64 7.73 56.25
C ARG A 9 15.05 6.72 55.26
N ARG A 10 14.15 5.85 55.70
CA ARG A 10 13.44 4.91 54.82
C ARG A 10 12.23 5.53 54.16
N LEU A 11 11.54 6.45 54.82
CA LEU A 11 10.40 7.19 54.26
C LEU A 11 10.83 8.17 53.18
N ASP A 12 11.96 8.87 53.39
CA ASP A 12 12.51 9.78 52.38
C ASP A 12 12.96 9.07 51.05
N ARG A 13 13.46 7.85 51.15
CA ARG A 13 13.82 7.06 49.94
C ARG A 13 12.62 6.58 49.17
N VAL A 14 11.51 6.29 49.82
CA VAL A 14 10.27 5.87 49.14
C VAL A 14 9.63 7.08 48.48
N ASP A 15 9.64 8.25 49.12
CA ASP A 15 9.12 9.47 48.50
C ASP A 15 9.96 9.95 47.30
N GLN A 16 11.30 9.82 47.38
CA GLN A 16 12.17 10.13 46.27
C GLN A 16 12.03 9.12 45.08
N ALA A 17 11.75 7.86 45.38
CA ALA A 17 11.47 6.88 44.31
C ALA A 17 10.12 7.15 43.65
N PHE A 18 9.11 7.55 44.41
CA PHE A 18 7.79 7.91 43.89
C PHE A 18 7.82 9.16 43.04
N ARG A 19 8.59 10.18 43.37
CA ARG A 19 8.77 11.42 42.57
C ARG A 19 9.57 11.19 41.27
N ARG A 20 10.36 10.16 41.18
CA ARG A 20 11.08 9.76 39.94
C ARG A 20 10.22 8.99 38.97
N ILE A 21 9.16 8.32 39.45
CA ILE A 21 8.27 7.49 38.64
C ILE A 21 7.08 8.30 38.10
N CYS A 22 6.57 9.26 38.90
CA CYS A 22 5.49 10.16 38.48
C CYS A 22 6.12 11.50 38.11
N GLY A 23 6.48 11.73 36.84
CA GLY A 23 7.06 12.99 36.37
C GLY A 23 6.27 14.22 36.89
N ALA A 24 7.00 15.27 37.21
CA ALA A 24 6.45 16.53 37.70
C ALA A 24 5.43 17.10 36.70
N GLY A 25 4.13 16.92 36.93
CA GLY A 25 3.11 17.54 36.09
C GLY A 25 1.72 16.92 36.03
N THR A 26 1.31 16.00 36.92
CA THR A 26 -0.10 15.55 36.94
C THR A 26 -0.72 15.73 38.32
N THR A 27 -1.59 16.73 38.41
CA THR A 27 -2.49 17.02 39.54
C THR A 27 -3.81 16.28 39.37
N GLU A 28 -3.85 14.96 39.40
CA GLU A 28 -5.13 14.22 39.50
C GLU A 28 -4.90 12.79 39.96
N CYS A 29 -4.92 12.57 41.29
CA CYS A 29 -5.41 11.33 41.90
C CYS A 29 -5.53 11.48 43.43
N PRO A 30 -6.61 12.14 43.93
CA PRO A 30 -6.82 12.27 45.39
C PRO A 30 -7.33 11.00 46.08
N GLU A 31 -7.96 10.07 45.37
CA GLU A 31 -8.61 8.88 45.98
C GLU A 31 -7.62 7.77 46.35
N LEU A 32 -6.61 7.53 45.56
CA LEU A 32 -5.59 6.50 45.86
C LEU A 32 -4.68 6.82 47.04
N GLN A 33 -4.53 8.11 47.37
CA GLN A 33 -3.77 8.53 48.56
C GLN A 33 -4.54 8.36 49.88
N ARG A 34 -5.88 8.39 49.87
CA ARG A 34 -6.70 8.18 51.05
C ARG A 34 -6.73 6.72 51.50
N ASP A 35 -6.78 5.79 50.56
CA ASP A 35 -6.84 4.37 50.88
C ASP A 35 -5.51 3.82 51.41
N ALA A 36 -4.39 4.28 50.86
CA ALA A 36 -3.06 3.89 51.36
C ALA A 36 -2.79 4.39 52.78
N ALA A 37 -3.29 5.58 53.13
CA ALA A 37 -3.14 6.15 54.47
C ALA A 37 -4.04 5.50 55.53
N SER A 38 -5.21 4.98 55.15
CA SER A 38 -6.13 4.26 56.03
C SER A 38 -5.60 2.87 56.39
N VAL A 39 -5.02 2.17 55.41
CA VAL A 39 -4.41 0.85 55.63
C VAL A 39 -3.19 0.92 56.54
N LEU A 40 -2.41 1.99 56.49
CA LEU A 40 -1.24 2.20 57.36
C LEU A 40 -1.58 2.61 58.79
N ARG A 41 -2.74 3.25 59.05
CA ARG A 41 -3.18 3.60 60.40
C ARG A 41 -3.70 2.43 61.21
N ASN A 42 -4.36 1.46 60.58
CA ASN A 42 -4.90 0.27 61.23
C ASN A 42 -3.82 -0.74 61.64
N PHE A 43 -2.58 -0.57 61.17
CA PHE A 43 -1.46 -1.46 61.49
C PHE A 43 -0.66 -1.03 62.74
N ARG A 44 -1.08 0.03 63.47
CA ARG A 44 -0.32 0.62 64.58
C ARG A 44 -0.80 0.29 65.99
N LEU A 45 -1.87 -0.48 66.10
CA LEU A 45 -2.43 -0.89 67.39
C LEU A 45 -2.57 -2.40 67.46
N ASP A 46 -1.52 -3.11 67.67
CA ASP A 46 -1.47 -4.33 68.48
C ASP A 46 -0.04 -4.88 68.55
N ASN A 47 0.64 -4.61 69.63
CA ASN A 47 1.98 -5.12 69.83
C ASN A 47 2.16 -5.54 71.30
N THR A 48 1.32 -6.48 71.74
CA THR A 48 1.57 -7.22 72.99
C THR A 48 1.19 -8.70 72.76
N GLU A 49 2.15 -9.57 73.05
CA GLU A 49 2.13 -11.05 73.01
C GLU A 49 2.56 -11.72 71.70
N ARG A 50 3.81 -12.08 71.67
CA ARG A 50 4.40 -12.91 70.59
C ARG A 50 4.57 -14.34 71.02
N SER A 51 3.78 -15.25 70.43
CA SER A 51 4.03 -16.70 70.44
C SER A 51 5.02 -17.05 69.28
N PRO A 52 5.93 -18.02 69.42
CA PRO A 52 6.95 -18.37 68.43
C PRO A 52 6.40 -18.87 67.09
N ASN A 53 5.16 -19.32 67.00
CA ASN A 53 4.53 -19.77 65.77
C ASN A 53 4.06 -18.66 64.83
N THR A 54 3.95 -17.40 65.29
CA THR A 54 3.47 -16.26 64.50
C THR A 54 4.52 -15.76 63.52
N VAL A 55 5.80 -15.98 63.78
CA VAL A 55 6.90 -15.50 62.91
C VAL A 55 6.97 -16.29 61.58
N SER A 56 6.58 -17.58 61.60
CA SER A 56 6.60 -18.41 60.39
C SER A 56 5.44 -18.07 59.45
N ILE A 57 4.25 -17.81 60.01
CA ILE A 57 3.06 -17.43 59.23
C ILE A 57 3.22 -16.03 58.62
N MET A 58 3.81 -15.08 59.36
CA MET A 58 4.10 -13.73 58.82
C MET A 58 5.15 -13.73 57.68
N ARG A 59 6.11 -14.67 57.66
CA ARG A 59 7.04 -14.82 56.55
C ARG A 59 6.35 -15.41 55.30
N LEU A 60 5.44 -16.37 55.45
CA LEU A 60 4.65 -16.94 54.35
C LEU A 60 3.69 -15.89 53.77
N ILE A 61 3.02 -15.08 54.55
CA ILE A 61 2.11 -14.01 54.10
C ILE A 61 2.91 -12.92 53.38
N ARG A 62 4.10 -12.54 53.87
CA ARG A 62 4.96 -11.55 53.19
C ARG A 62 5.49 -12.01 51.83
N THR A 63 5.85 -13.28 51.68
CA THR A 63 6.24 -13.87 50.40
C THR A 63 5.04 -14.01 49.46
N ALA A 64 3.87 -14.39 49.93
CA ALA A 64 2.66 -14.48 49.11
C ALA A 64 2.18 -13.09 48.62
N THR A 65 2.28 -12.07 49.45
CA THR A 65 1.90 -10.69 49.08
C THR A 65 2.87 -10.08 48.04
N PHE A 66 4.17 -10.40 48.10
CA PHE A 66 5.14 -9.97 47.10
C PHE A 66 4.99 -10.70 45.76
N VAL A 67 4.60 -11.97 45.78
CA VAL A 67 4.33 -12.74 44.54
C VAL A 67 3.02 -12.28 43.91
N LEU A 68 1.99 -11.98 44.69
CA LEU A 68 0.71 -11.46 44.17
C LEU A 68 0.82 -10.03 43.64
N ALA A 69 1.63 -9.15 44.29
CA ALA A 69 1.93 -7.81 43.79
C ALA A 69 2.79 -7.84 42.51
N GLY A 70 3.67 -8.82 42.38
CA GLY A 70 4.46 -9.05 41.15
C GLY A 70 3.61 -9.54 39.95
N LEU A 71 2.55 -10.29 40.18
CA LEU A 71 1.62 -10.77 39.16
C LEU A 71 0.61 -9.69 38.71
N LEU A 72 0.33 -8.67 39.50
CA LEU A 72 -0.52 -7.55 39.13
C LEU A 72 0.21 -6.44 38.37
N PHE A 73 1.54 -6.52 38.25
CA PHE A 73 2.38 -5.68 37.37
C PHE A 73 2.70 -6.36 36.03
N SER A 74 1.96 -7.39 35.65
CA SER A 74 1.91 -7.83 34.25
C SER A 74 1.31 -6.69 33.45
N GLY A 75 2.19 -5.80 32.97
CA GLY A 75 1.86 -4.53 32.37
C GLY A 75 0.75 -4.69 31.33
N ALA A 76 -0.31 -3.94 31.51
CA ALA A 76 -1.15 -3.57 30.39
C ALA A 76 -0.20 -2.93 29.37
N ALA A 77 0.25 -3.71 28.37
CA ALA A 77 0.93 -3.18 27.21
C ALA A 77 -0.04 -2.17 26.61
N SER A 78 0.21 -0.87 26.84
CA SER A 78 -0.58 0.17 26.22
C SER A 78 -0.48 -0.02 24.71
N ALA A 79 -1.60 -0.28 24.07
CA ALA A 79 -1.67 -0.39 22.62
C ALA A 79 -1.03 0.88 22.03
N ARG A 80 0.05 0.69 21.28
CA ARG A 80 0.75 1.79 20.61
C ARG A 80 0.08 2.03 19.27
N GLU A 81 -0.27 3.27 18.97
CA GLU A 81 -0.66 3.64 17.61
C GLU A 81 0.58 3.91 16.78
N VAL A 82 0.74 3.18 15.68
CA VAL A 82 1.85 3.34 14.74
C VAL A 82 1.28 3.78 13.40
N THR A 83 1.84 4.85 12.84
CA THR A 83 1.45 5.36 11.53
C THR A 83 2.44 4.89 10.46
N LEU A 84 1.93 4.42 9.32
CA LEU A 84 2.69 4.02 8.14
C LEU A 84 2.22 4.85 6.94
N LEU A 85 3.14 5.33 6.11
CA LEU A 85 2.81 6.03 4.85
C LEU A 85 3.04 5.09 3.65
N ASN A 86 1.96 4.76 2.95
CA ASN A 86 1.98 4.08 1.66
C ASN A 86 1.82 5.09 0.51
N VAL A 87 2.83 5.19 -0.35
CA VAL A 87 2.78 5.98 -1.58
C VAL A 87 2.46 5.07 -2.76
N SER A 88 1.29 5.29 -3.37
CA SER A 88 0.70 4.39 -4.35
C SER A 88 0.25 5.12 -5.63
N TYR A 89 -0.33 4.41 -6.58
CA TYR A 89 -0.82 4.95 -7.83
C TYR A 89 -2.35 4.83 -7.95
N ASP A 90 -2.95 5.61 -8.87
CA ASP A 90 -4.41 5.83 -8.92
C ASP A 90 -5.28 4.56 -8.88
N PRO A 91 -5.03 3.51 -9.69
CA PRO A 91 -5.89 2.33 -9.74
C PRO A 91 -6.00 1.51 -8.43
N THR A 92 -5.15 1.76 -7.45
CA THR A 92 -5.13 0.99 -6.19
C THR A 92 -5.87 1.63 -5.02
N ARG A 93 -6.59 2.74 -5.22
CA ARG A 93 -7.26 3.48 -4.14
C ARG A 93 -8.19 2.60 -3.32
N GLU A 94 -9.07 1.90 -4.00
CA GLU A 94 -10.09 1.05 -3.41
C GLU A 94 -9.46 -0.20 -2.80
N LEU A 95 -8.49 -0.81 -3.51
CA LEU A 95 -7.71 -1.94 -2.99
C LEU A 95 -7.08 -1.60 -1.65
N TYR A 96 -6.34 -0.48 -1.56
CA TYR A 96 -5.66 -0.15 -0.32
C TYR A 96 -6.59 0.39 0.78
N ALA A 97 -7.78 0.90 0.45
CA ALA A 97 -8.79 1.19 1.47
C ALA A 97 -9.24 -0.10 2.19
N ASP A 98 -9.59 -1.13 1.43
CA ASP A 98 -9.99 -2.44 1.97
C ASP A 98 -8.81 -3.16 2.64
N PHE A 99 -7.66 -3.16 1.99
CA PHE A 99 -6.45 -3.83 2.46
C PHE A 99 -5.95 -3.28 3.79
N ASN A 100 -5.93 -1.96 3.95
CA ASN A 100 -5.50 -1.32 5.19
C ASN A 100 -6.40 -1.68 6.37
N ALA A 101 -7.71 -1.75 6.14
CA ALA A 101 -8.66 -2.18 7.18
C ALA A 101 -8.42 -3.64 7.60
N ALA A 102 -8.18 -4.53 6.64
CA ALA A 102 -7.89 -5.94 6.89
C ALA A 102 -6.53 -6.09 7.61
N PHE A 103 -5.50 -5.42 7.12
CA PHE A 103 -4.17 -5.45 7.73
C PHE A 103 -4.15 -4.89 9.15
N ALA A 104 -4.81 -3.76 9.40
CA ALA A 104 -4.87 -3.17 10.74
C ALA A 104 -5.52 -4.14 11.76
N LYS A 105 -6.59 -4.83 11.35
CA LYS A 105 -7.22 -5.89 12.17
C LYS A 105 -6.26 -7.05 12.42
N HIS A 106 -5.59 -7.55 11.39
CA HIS A 106 -4.60 -8.62 11.48
C HIS A 106 -3.43 -8.23 12.40
N TRP A 107 -2.87 -7.05 12.23
CA TRP A 107 -1.75 -6.55 13.02
C TRP A 107 -2.11 -6.40 14.49
N LYS A 108 -3.27 -5.79 14.79
CA LYS A 108 -3.77 -5.66 16.15
C LYS A 108 -3.98 -7.01 16.84
N ALA A 109 -4.54 -7.98 16.13
CA ALA A 109 -4.72 -9.34 16.67
C ALA A 109 -3.38 -10.03 16.97
N LYS A 110 -2.33 -9.74 16.18
CA LYS A 110 -1.01 -10.34 16.30
C LYS A 110 -0.12 -9.66 17.35
N THR A 111 -0.20 -8.34 17.50
CA THR A 111 0.76 -7.56 18.30
C THR A 111 0.12 -6.78 19.45
N GLY A 112 -1.19 -6.53 19.40
CA GLY A 112 -1.89 -5.62 20.31
C GLY A 112 -1.84 -4.15 19.87
N ASP A 113 -0.98 -3.77 18.92
CA ASP A 113 -0.80 -2.39 18.47
C ASP A 113 -1.85 -1.99 17.42
N ASP A 114 -2.29 -0.74 17.50
CA ASP A 114 -3.12 -0.11 16.48
C ASP A 114 -2.26 0.44 15.34
N VAL A 115 -2.69 0.24 14.09
CA VAL A 115 -2.00 0.76 12.90
C VAL A 115 -2.91 1.70 12.13
N LYS A 116 -2.38 2.88 11.81
CA LYS A 116 -2.98 3.82 10.87
C LYS A 116 -2.13 3.87 9.60
N VAL A 117 -2.69 3.48 8.46
CA VAL A 117 -2.00 3.59 7.17
C VAL A 117 -2.49 4.83 6.43
N ASN A 118 -1.62 5.83 6.33
CA ASN A 118 -1.84 6.99 5.49
C ASN A 118 -1.49 6.65 4.04
N GLN A 119 -2.21 7.26 3.10
CA GLN A 119 -2.03 6.97 1.67
C GLN A 119 -1.84 8.24 0.87
N SER A 120 -0.91 8.17 -0.10
CA SER A 120 -0.79 9.15 -1.17
C SER A 120 -1.02 8.45 -2.51
N HIS A 121 -1.98 8.96 -3.31
CA HIS A 121 -2.33 8.39 -4.61
C HIS A 121 -2.21 9.43 -5.72
N GLY A 122 -1.77 9.00 -6.89
CA GLY A 122 -1.64 9.81 -8.08
C GLY A 122 -1.08 9.04 -9.26
N GLY A 123 -0.65 9.71 -10.31
CA GLY A 123 0.11 9.06 -11.37
C GLY A 123 1.42 8.48 -10.81
N SER A 124 1.75 7.21 -11.12
CA SER A 124 2.88 6.50 -10.52
C SER A 124 4.22 7.25 -10.65
N GLY A 125 4.53 7.78 -11.83
CA GLY A 125 5.75 8.57 -12.02
C GLY A 125 5.76 9.87 -11.21
N LYS A 126 4.59 10.51 -10.97
CA LYS A 126 4.48 11.65 -10.05
C LYS A 126 4.73 11.25 -8.61
N GLN A 127 4.22 10.09 -8.20
CA GLN A 127 4.42 9.57 -6.86
C GLN A 127 5.87 9.19 -6.61
N ALA A 128 6.53 8.55 -7.59
CA ALA A 128 7.96 8.30 -7.52
C ALA A 128 8.77 9.60 -7.37
N ARG A 129 8.44 10.62 -8.15
CA ARG A 129 9.09 11.93 -8.06
C ARG A 129 8.87 12.56 -6.68
N ALA A 130 7.67 12.50 -6.11
CA ALA A 130 7.40 13.03 -4.78
C ALA A 130 8.29 12.38 -3.70
N VAL A 131 8.53 11.05 -3.78
CA VAL A 131 9.44 10.35 -2.88
C VAL A 131 10.90 10.76 -3.10
N ILE A 132 11.32 10.96 -4.35
CA ILE A 132 12.67 11.47 -4.70
C ILE A 132 12.85 12.87 -4.13
N ASP A 133 11.83 13.74 -4.25
CA ASP A 133 11.85 15.13 -3.79
C ASP A 133 11.64 15.27 -2.27
N GLY A 134 11.52 14.16 -1.53
CA GLY A 134 11.56 14.17 -0.07
C GLY A 134 10.30 13.69 0.65
N LEU A 135 9.24 13.21 -0.03
CA LEU A 135 8.11 12.59 0.64
C LEU A 135 8.58 11.30 1.35
N GLU A 136 8.47 11.28 2.67
CA GLU A 136 9.00 10.22 3.52
C GLU A 136 8.05 9.01 3.57
N ALA A 137 7.88 8.32 2.43
CA ALA A 137 7.14 7.06 2.37
C ALA A 137 7.85 5.96 3.17
N ASP A 138 7.08 5.14 3.90
CA ASP A 138 7.57 3.90 4.50
C ASP A 138 7.57 2.75 3.48
N VAL A 139 6.53 2.71 2.65
CA VAL A 139 6.39 1.76 1.55
C VAL A 139 5.95 2.47 0.28
N VAL A 140 6.36 1.93 -0.85
CA VAL A 140 5.89 2.33 -2.18
C VAL A 140 5.23 1.15 -2.85
N THR A 141 4.07 1.39 -3.47
CA THR A 141 3.27 0.38 -4.18
C THR A 141 2.88 0.99 -5.53
N LEU A 142 3.83 0.94 -6.48
CA LEU A 142 3.76 1.71 -7.72
C LEU A 142 3.35 0.86 -8.93
N ALA A 143 3.07 1.52 -10.05
CA ALA A 143 2.54 0.84 -11.23
C ALA A 143 3.56 -0.03 -11.97
N LEU A 144 4.85 0.27 -11.84
CA LEU A 144 5.91 -0.39 -12.62
C LEU A 144 7.28 -0.30 -11.94
N ALA A 145 8.14 -1.28 -12.19
CA ALA A 145 9.42 -1.42 -11.51
C ALA A 145 10.35 -0.23 -11.74
N TYR A 146 10.36 0.36 -12.92
CA TYR A 146 11.20 1.53 -13.20
C TYR A 146 10.93 2.71 -12.24
N ASP A 147 9.70 2.92 -11.82
CA ASP A 147 9.39 4.01 -10.89
C ASP A 147 10.03 3.78 -9.51
N ILE A 148 10.12 2.52 -9.05
CA ILE A 148 10.84 2.16 -7.81
C ILE A 148 12.37 2.20 -8.03
N ASP A 149 12.85 1.71 -9.18
CA ASP A 149 14.27 1.82 -9.55
C ASP A 149 14.75 3.27 -9.51
N ALA A 150 13.96 4.19 -10.08
CA ALA A 150 14.28 5.61 -10.07
C ALA A 150 14.38 6.19 -8.64
N ILE A 151 13.52 5.76 -7.71
CA ILE A 151 13.63 6.14 -6.30
C ILE A 151 14.92 5.57 -5.70
N ALA A 152 15.21 4.28 -5.94
CA ALA A 152 16.40 3.62 -5.41
C ALA A 152 17.68 4.28 -5.92
N GLU A 153 17.75 4.57 -7.23
CA GLU A 153 18.92 5.20 -7.87
C GLU A 153 19.14 6.64 -7.39
N ALA A 154 18.06 7.45 -7.37
CA ALA A 154 18.17 8.86 -7.01
C ALA A 154 18.45 9.10 -5.53
N THR A 155 17.93 8.24 -4.64
CA THR A 155 17.93 8.49 -3.20
C THR A 155 18.81 7.55 -2.39
N GLY A 156 19.08 6.36 -2.92
CA GLY A 156 19.74 5.28 -2.18
C GLY A 156 18.97 4.84 -0.92
N LYS A 157 17.66 5.10 -0.86
CA LYS A 157 16.80 4.77 0.31
C LYS A 157 16.28 3.33 0.28
N LEU A 158 16.35 2.66 -0.86
CA LEU A 158 16.03 1.25 -1.07
C LEU A 158 17.29 0.52 -1.57
N PRO A 159 17.42 -0.80 -1.30
CA PRO A 159 18.46 -1.61 -1.90
C PRO A 159 18.23 -1.74 -3.42
N LYS A 160 19.30 -1.89 -4.20
CA LYS A 160 19.20 -2.05 -5.66
C LYS A 160 18.50 -3.34 -6.08
N ASP A 161 18.54 -4.35 -5.24
CA ASP A 161 17.90 -5.65 -5.44
C ASP A 161 16.55 -5.78 -4.70
N TRP A 162 15.85 -4.66 -4.53
CA TRP A 162 14.56 -4.58 -3.84
C TRP A 162 13.52 -5.58 -4.35
N GLN A 163 13.54 -5.92 -5.65
CA GLN A 163 12.63 -6.90 -6.25
C GLN A 163 12.81 -8.32 -5.71
N LYS A 164 13.99 -8.65 -5.15
CA LYS A 164 14.27 -9.97 -4.55
C LYS A 164 13.78 -10.10 -3.11
N GLN A 165 13.35 -8.99 -2.50
CA GLN A 165 12.94 -8.97 -1.10
C GLN A 165 11.56 -9.61 -0.87
N LEU A 166 10.74 -9.75 -1.91
CA LEU A 166 9.41 -10.32 -1.86
C LEU A 166 9.17 -11.27 -3.05
N PRO A 167 8.21 -12.21 -2.94
CA PRO A 167 7.92 -13.15 -4.02
C PRO A 167 7.50 -12.49 -5.33
N ALA A 168 7.64 -13.20 -6.45
CA ALA A 168 7.19 -12.80 -7.78
C ALA A 168 7.74 -11.43 -8.21
N ASN A 169 9.05 -11.18 -8.00
CA ASN A 169 9.72 -9.90 -8.27
C ASN A 169 9.03 -8.73 -7.54
N ALA A 170 8.60 -8.96 -6.30
CA ALA A 170 7.87 -8.01 -5.46
C ALA A 170 6.54 -7.53 -6.07
N SER A 171 5.89 -8.34 -6.90
CA SER A 171 4.59 -8.04 -7.52
C SER A 171 3.51 -8.97 -6.96
N PRO A 172 2.73 -8.54 -5.94
CA PRO A 172 1.79 -9.40 -5.22
C PRO A 172 0.51 -9.72 -6.01
N TYR A 173 0.23 -8.98 -7.05
CA TYR A 173 -0.93 -9.14 -7.93
C TYR A 173 -0.59 -8.73 -9.36
N THR A 174 -1.49 -9.04 -10.30
CA THR A 174 -1.37 -8.63 -11.69
C THR A 174 -2.67 -7.99 -12.17
N SER A 175 -2.58 -7.33 -13.31
CA SER A 175 -3.71 -6.79 -14.05
C SER A 175 -3.39 -6.86 -15.54
N THR A 176 -4.27 -6.33 -16.37
CA THR A 176 -4.03 -6.15 -17.80
C THR A 176 -4.74 -4.90 -18.31
N ILE A 177 -4.59 -4.61 -19.60
CA ILE A 177 -5.23 -3.47 -20.23
C ILE A 177 -6.42 -3.97 -21.06
N VAL A 178 -7.55 -3.31 -20.85
CA VAL A 178 -8.82 -3.55 -21.55
C VAL A 178 -9.40 -2.23 -22.04
N PHE A 179 -10.51 -2.28 -22.76
CA PHE A 179 -11.24 -1.10 -23.20
C PHE A 179 -12.55 -0.99 -22.43
N VAL A 180 -12.95 0.23 -22.14
CA VAL A 180 -14.31 0.54 -21.70
C VAL A 180 -14.98 1.35 -22.79
N VAL A 181 -16.17 0.92 -23.20
CA VAL A 181 -17.00 1.56 -24.23
C VAL A 181 -18.35 1.93 -23.66
N ARG A 182 -19.07 2.80 -24.36
CA ARG A 182 -20.48 3.10 -24.04
C ARG A 182 -21.34 1.86 -24.24
N LYS A 183 -22.43 1.76 -23.49
CA LYS A 183 -23.41 0.64 -23.60
C LYS A 183 -23.87 0.43 -25.04
N GLY A 184 -23.89 -0.84 -25.44
CA GLY A 184 -24.22 -1.24 -26.82
C GLY A 184 -23.10 -1.01 -27.83
N ASN A 185 -21.93 -0.57 -27.37
CA ASN A 185 -20.72 -0.37 -28.19
C ASN A 185 -21.02 0.30 -29.55
N PRO A 186 -21.52 1.54 -29.55
CA PRO A 186 -22.06 2.18 -30.78
C PRO A 186 -20.98 2.42 -31.86
N LYS A 187 -19.71 2.33 -31.52
CA LYS A 187 -18.57 2.44 -32.46
C LYS A 187 -18.03 1.09 -32.91
N GLY A 188 -18.58 -0.02 -32.42
CA GLY A 188 -18.16 -1.37 -32.79
C GLY A 188 -16.72 -1.71 -32.41
N ILE A 189 -16.17 -1.11 -31.33
CA ILE A 189 -14.80 -1.32 -30.86
C ILE A 189 -14.64 -2.76 -30.36
N LYS A 190 -13.71 -3.51 -30.96
CA LYS A 190 -13.42 -4.91 -30.59
C LYS A 190 -11.95 -5.16 -30.31
N ASN A 191 -11.06 -4.40 -30.96
CA ASN A 191 -9.62 -4.63 -30.88
C ASN A 191 -8.85 -3.31 -31.06
N TRP A 192 -7.55 -3.36 -30.92
CA TRP A 192 -6.63 -2.21 -31.07
C TRP A 192 -6.74 -1.53 -32.44
N ASP A 193 -7.06 -2.27 -33.51
CA ASP A 193 -7.26 -1.72 -34.84
C ASP A 193 -8.37 -0.69 -34.94
N ASP A 194 -9.41 -0.87 -34.15
CA ASP A 194 -10.56 0.03 -34.15
C ASP A 194 -10.21 1.38 -33.52
N LEU A 195 -9.17 1.41 -32.67
CA LEU A 195 -8.72 2.64 -31.99
C LEU A 195 -7.95 3.59 -32.92
N VAL A 196 -7.44 3.11 -34.05
CA VAL A 196 -6.67 3.91 -35.02
C VAL A 196 -7.50 4.38 -36.22
N VAL A 197 -8.80 4.07 -36.21
CA VAL A 197 -9.75 4.53 -37.22
C VAL A 197 -9.99 6.05 -37.04
N PRO A 198 -9.91 6.86 -38.09
CA PRO A 198 -10.19 8.29 -38.00
C PRO A 198 -11.58 8.58 -37.44
N GLY A 199 -11.66 9.55 -36.50
CA GLY A 199 -12.92 9.95 -35.88
C GLY A 199 -13.29 9.19 -34.61
N ILE A 200 -12.60 8.11 -34.25
CA ILE A 200 -12.68 7.50 -32.92
C ILE A 200 -11.95 8.38 -31.93
N LYS A 201 -12.60 8.68 -30.79
CA LYS A 201 -11.99 9.45 -29.71
C LYS A 201 -11.55 8.52 -28.58
N VAL A 202 -10.24 8.35 -28.43
CA VAL A 202 -9.62 7.48 -27.44
C VAL A 202 -9.25 8.30 -26.19
N ILE A 203 -9.60 7.81 -25.01
CA ILE A 203 -9.17 8.38 -23.73
C ILE A 203 -8.12 7.47 -23.10
N THR A 204 -7.00 8.05 -22.74
CA THR A 204 -5.89 7.40 -22.04
C THR A 204 -5.07 8.47 -21.31
N PRO A 205 -4.45 8.16 -20.14
CA PRO A 205 -3.62 9.14 -19.46
C PRO A 205 -2.26 9.34 -20.14
N ASN A 206 -1.51 10.34 -19.67
CA ASN A 206 -0.21 10.71 -20.22
C ASN A 206 0.92 9.77 -19.74
N PRO A 207 1.65 9.08 -20.63
CA PRO A 207 2.77 8.21 -20.25
C PRO A 207 3.94 8.91 -19.55
N LYS A 208 4.07 10.23 -19.68
CA LYS A 208 5.12 10.99 -18.99
C LYS A 208 4.84 11.14 -17.49
N THR A 209 3.58 10.99 -17.05
CA THR A 209 3.18 11.21 -15.64
C THR A 209 2.52 10.00 -15.01
N SER A 210 1.90 9.14 -15.81
CA SER A 210 1.13 7.98 -15.37
C SER A 210 1.82 6.68 -15.74
N GLY A 211 2.17 5.88 -14.73
CA GLY A 211 2.66 4.51 -14.97
C GLY A 211 1.59 3.63 -15.62
N GLY A 212 0.31 3.83 -15.28
CA GLY A 212 -0.80 3.14 -15.96
C GLY A 212 -0.83 3.42 -17.47
N ALA A 213 -0.55 4.64 -17.88
CA ALA A 213 -0.46 5.02 -19.29
C ALA A 213 0.72 4.36 -20.03
N ARG A 214 1.83 4.11 -19.33
CA ARG A 214 2.97 3.36 -19.93
C ARG A 214 2.57 1.93 -20.25
N TRP A 215 1.79 1.28 -19.40
CA TRP A 215 1.22 -0.03 -19.69
C TRP A 215 0.23 0.01 -20.85
N ASN A 216 -0.65 1.03 -20.94
CA ASN A 216 -1.56 1.22 -22.06
C ASN A 216 -0.80 1.36 -23.39
N TYR A 217 0.27 2.17 -23.38
CA TYR A 217 1.14 2.36 -24.54
C TYR A 217 1.82 1.05 -24.94
N LEU A 218 2.44 0.32 -24.00
CA LEU A 218 3.12 -0.94 -24.30
C LEU A 218 2.15 -2.02 -24.79
N ALA A 219 0.90 -2.04 -24.32
CA ALA A 219 -0.11 -2.94 -24.84
C ALA A 219 -0.44 -2.66 -26.31
N ALA A 220 -0.60 -1.39 -26.69
CA ALA A 220 -0.82 -0.97 -28.07
C ALA A 220 0.40 -1.24 -28.96
N TRP A 221 1.60 -0.93 -28.46
CA TRP A 221 2.86 -1.18 -29.16
C TRP A 221 3.08 -2.66 -29.40
N GLY A 222 2.91 -3.49 -28.38
CA GLY A 222 3.09 -4.95 -28.48
C GLY A 222 2.08 -5.61 -29.40
N TYR A 223 0.83 -5.12 -29.43
CA TYR A 223 -0.13 -5.55 -30.43
C TYR A 223 0.35 -5.23 -31.84
N ALA A 224 0.78 -4.00 -32.09
CA ALA A 224 1.30 -3.59 -33.39
C ALA A 224 2.57 -4.36 -33.75
N GLN A 225 3.47 -4.62 -32.82
CA GLN A 225 4.67 -5.45 -33.02
C GLN A 225 4.31 -6.87 -33.52
N THR A 226 3.33 -7.50 -32.88
CA THR A 226 2.83 -8.82 -33.31
C THR A 226 2.18 -8.74 -34.71
N LYS A 227 1.34 -7.73 -34.92
CA LYS A 227 0.59 -7.56 -36.16
C LYS A 227 1.50 -7.33 -37.38
N PHE A 228 2.53 -6.51 -37.20
CA PHE A 228 3.41 -6.10 -38.30
C PHE A 228 4.75 -6.86 -38.35
N GLY A 229 4.88 -7.95 -37.59
CA GLY A 229 6.07 -8.79 -37.62
C GLY A 229 7.36 -8.05 -37.20
N GLY A 230 7.27 -7.04 -36.36
CA GLY A 230 8.41 -6.26 -35.88
C GLY A 230 8.83 -5.10 -36.80
N ASP A 231 8.08 -4.79 -37.87
CA ASP A 231 8.33 -3.62 -38.74
C ASP A 231 8.14 -2.32 -37.92
N GLU A 232 9.24 -1.71 -37.48
CA GLU A 232 9.24 -0.56 -36.58
C GLU A 232 8.50 0.65 -37.22
N GLY A 233 8.63 0.88 -38.50
CA GLY A 233 7.95 1.98 -39.19
C GLY A 233 6.42 1.85 -39.10
N LYS A 234 5.89 0.66 -39.35
CA LYS A 234 4.45 0.40 -39.25
C LYS A 234 3.96 0.42 -37.81
N ILE A 235 4.78 -0.05 -36.86
CA ILE A 235 4.44 -0.01 -35.44
C ILE A 235 4.32 1.45 -34.97
N ARG A 236 5.30 2.29 -35.31
CA ARG A 236 5.30 3.73 -35.00
C ARG A 236 4.08 4.44 -35.59
N ASP A 237 3.79 4.20 -36.85
CA ASP A 237 2.61 4.75 -37.54
C ASP A 237 1.31 4.32 -36.84
N PHE A 238 1.18 3.07 -36.49
CA PHE A 238 0.01 2.55 -35.76
C PHE A 238 -0.21 3.29 -34.43
N VAL A 239 0.83 3.40 -33.59
CA VAL A 239 0.75 4.07 -32.31
C VAL A 239 0.55 5.58 -32.48
N ALA A 240 1.17 6.20 -33.49
CA ALA A 240 0.94 7.61 -33.83
C ALA A 240 -0.53 7.90 -34.16
N ARG A 241 -1.15 7.03 -34.98
CA ARG A 241 -2.59 7.14 -35.32
C ARG A 241 -3.47 6.96 -34.09
N LEU A 242 -3.11 6.05 -33.17
CA LEU A 242 -3.82 5.91 -31.90
C LEU A 242 -3.77 7.22 -31.11
N TYR A 243 -2.58 7.80 -30.89
CA TYR A 243 -2.43 9.02 -30.12
C TYR A 243 -2.98 10.26 -30.82
N LYS A 244 -3.07 10.27 -32.15
CA LYS A 244 -3.79 11.30 -32.91
C LYS A 244 -5.28 11.33 -32.59
N ASN A 245 -5.84 10.18 -32.23
CA ASN A 245 -7.23 10.03 -31.81
C ASN A 245 -7.45 10.36 -30.32
N VAL A 246 -6.41 10.74 -29.55
CA VAL A 246 -6.49 11.09 -28.13
C VAL A 246 -6.67 12.60 -27.96
N PRO A 247 -7.89 13.08 -27.64
CA PRO A 247 -8.16 14.50 -27.52
C PRO A 247 -7.61 15.13 -26.23
N VAL A 248 -7.42 14.32 -25.19
CA VAL A 248 -6.98 14.75 -23.85
C VAL A 248 -6.04 13.72 -23.25
N LEU A 249 -4.90 14.18 -22.74
CA LEU A 249 -3.97 13.38 -21.93
C LEU A 249 -4.06 13.80 -20.46
N ASP A 250 -4.88 13.10 -19.70
CA ASP A 250 -4.98 13.33 -18.25
C ASP A 250 -3.70 12.93 -17.52
N SER A 251 -3.44 13.52 -16.36
CA SER A 251 -2.20 13.28 -15.61
C SER A 251 -2.11 11.88 -14.95
N GLY A 252 -3.22 11.15 -14.84
CA GLY A 252 -3.32 9.83 -14.22
C GLY A 252 -4.60 9.10 -14.64
N ALA A 253 -4.68 7.81 -14.31
CA ALA A 253 -5.78 6.92 -14.70
C ALA A 253 -7.14 7.42 -14.22
N ARG A 254 -7.25 7.87 -12.96
CA ARG A 254 -8.50 8.41 -12.40
C ARG A 254 -9.00 9.65 -13.15
N GLY A 255 -8.09 10.51 -13.61
CA GLY A 255 -8.42 11.64 -14.48
C GLY A 255 -9.08 11.19 -15.78
N SER A 256 -8.50 10.18 -16.44
CA SER A 256 -9.05 9.61 -17.68
C SER A 256 -10.40 8.94 -17.46
N THR A 257 -10.58 8.21 -16.37
CA THR A 257 -11.88 7.65 -15.99
C THR A 257 -12.92 8.76 -15.80
N THR A 258 -12.59 9.84 -15.12
CA THR A 258 -13.46 11.01 -14.94
C THR A 258 -13.80 11.68 -16.27
N THR A 259 -12.79 11.90 -17.13
CA THR A 259 -12.97 12.48 -18.46
C THR A 259 -13.91 11.64 -19.33
N PHE A 260 -13.70 10.32 -19.34
CA PHE A 260 -14.56 9.41 -20.08
C PHE A 260 -15.95 9.28 -19.45
N ALA A 261 -16.04 8.84 -18.21
CA ALA A 261 -17.30 8.40 -17.62
C ALA A 261 -18.20 9.53 -17.14
N GLN A 262 -17.62 10.58 -16.52
CA GLN A 262 -18.41 11.67 -15.91
C GLN A 262 -18.56 12.86 -16.85
N ARG A 263 -17.50 13.23 -17.62
CA ARG A 263 -17.56 14.35 -18.55
C ARG A 263 -18.12 13.95 -19.93
N GLY A 264 -18.31 12.64 -20.17
CA GLY A 264 -18.86 12.14 -21.43
C GLY A 264 -17.94 12.28 -22.65
N ILE A 265 -16.65 12.55 -22.45
CA ILE A 265 -15.68 12.75 -23.52
C ILE A 265 -15.08 11.39 -23.94
N GLY A 266 -15.01 11.16 -25.25
CA GLY A 266 -14.43 9.94 -25.83
C GLY A 266 -15.43 8.83 -26.14
N ASP A 267 -15.06 7.99 -27.08
CA ASP A 267 -15.81 6.81 -27.51
C ASP A 267 -15.34 5.54 -26.78
N VAL A 268 -14.05 5.51 -26.44
CA VAL A 268 -13.37 4.38 -25.78
C VAL A 268 -12.35 4.90 -24.76
N LEU A 269 -12.31 4.25 -23.59
CA LEU A 269 -11.26 4.42 -22.58
C LEU A 269 -10.34 3.21 -22.60
N ILE A 270 -9.04 3.42 -22.77
CA ILE A 270 -8.03 2.40 -22.51
C ILE A 270 -7.77 2.40 -21.01
N ALA A 271 -8.12 1.35 -20.32
CA ALA A 271 -8.10 1.24 -18.86
C ALA A 271 -7.38 -0.02 -18.38
N TRP A 272 -6.93 0.04 -17.14
CA TRP A 272 -6.59 -1.17 -16.40
C TRP A 272 -7.87 -1.97 -16.13
N GLU A 273 -7.75 -3.30 -16.13
CA GLU A 273 -8.87 -4.21 -15.97
C GLU A 273 -9.65 -3.97 -14.68
N ASN A 274 -8.97 -3.78 -13.55
CA ASN A 274 -9.60 -3.46 -12.28
C ASN A 274 -10.36 -2.12 -12.31
N GLU A 275 -9.79 -1.08 -12.93
CA GLU A 275 -10.47 0.23 -13.10
C GLU A 275 -11.72 0.09 -13.99
N ALA A 276 -11.65 -0.75 -15.02
CA ALA A 276 -12.78 -1.01 -15.89
C ALA A 276 -13.94 -1.69 -15.15
N PHE A 277 -13.64 -2.69 -14.31
CA PHE A 277 -14.64 -3.34 -13.47
C PHE A 277 -15.24 -2.37 -12.46
N LEU A 278 -14.41 -1.61 -11.72
CA LEU A 278 -14.88 -0.61 -10.76
C LEU A 278 -15.77 0.43 -11.43
N LEU A 279 -15.37 0.93 -12.61
CA LEU A 279 -16.17 1.90 -13.35
C LEU A 279 -17.57 1.35 -13.69
N VAL A 280 -17.65 0.10 -14.17
CA VAL A 280 -18.92 -0.54 -14.53
C VAL A 280 -19.75 -0.83 -13.28
N ASP A 281 -19.15 -1.26 -12.19
CA ASP A 281 -19.87 -1.57 -10.96
C ASP A 281 -20.38 -0.30 -10.25
N GLU A 282 -19.59 0.80 -10.24
CA GLU A 282 -19.97 2.05 -9.59
C GLU A 282 -20.92 2.93 -10.41
N LEU A 283 -20.71 3.02 -11.73
CA LEU A 283 -21.41 3.96 -12.58
C LEU A 283 -22.53 3.34 -13.43
N GLY A 284 -22.62 2.01 -13.44
CA GLY A 284 -23.75 1.26 -13.99
C GLY A 284 -23.40 0.39 -15.20
N LYS A 285 -23.83 -0.86 -15.14
CA LYS A 285 -23.77 -1.86 -16.22
C LYS A 285 -24.68 -1.51 -17.40
N ASP A 286 -25.58 -0.57 -17.20
CA ASP A 286 -26.45 0.00 -18.21
C ASP A 286 -25.81 1.14 -19.02
N LYS A 287 -24.66 1.65 -18.59
CA LYS A 287 -23.95 2.78 -19.23
C LYS A 287 -22.68 2.38 -19.95
N PHE A 288 -22.01 1.35 -19.50
CA PHE A 288 -20.68 0.96 -19.99
C PHE A 288 -20.55 -0.54 -20.19
N GLU A 289 -19.66 -0.92 -21.09
CA GLU A 289 -19.25 -2.30 -21.37
C GLU A 289 -17.72 -2.41 -21.41
N ILE A 290 -17.22 -3.54 -20.93
CA ILE A 290 -15.80 -3.87 -21.01
C ILE A 290 -15.56 -4.70 -22.27
N VAL A 291 -14.59 -4.29 -23.09
CA VAL A 291 -14.15 -5.02 -24.26
C VAL A 291 -12.71 -5.49 -24.01
N ALA A 292 -12.52 -6.80 -24.02
CA ALA A 292 -11.20 -7.39 -23.91
C ALA A 292 -10.59 -7.53 -25.32
N PRO A 293 -9.43 -6.90 -25.61
CA PRO A 293 -8.77 -7.03 -26.91
C PRO A 293 -8.18 -8.44 -27.09
N ALA A 294 -7.88 -8.82 -28.32
CA ALA A 294 -7.30 -10.15 -28.62
C ALA A 294 -5.94 -10.37 -27.94
N GLN A 295 -5.18 -9.29 -27.71
CA GLN A 295 -3.87 -9.30 -27.07
C GLN A 295 -3.71 -8.06 -26.18
N SER A 296 -3.05 -8.24 -25.05
CA SER A 296 -2.72 -7.16 -24.12
C SER A 296 -1.36 -7.43 -23.45
N VAL A 297 -1.07 -6.75 -22.37
CA VAL A 297 0.17 -6.88 -21.60
C VAL A 297 -0.13 -7.35 -20.18
N LEU A 298 0.72 -8.21 -19.63
CA LEU A 298 0.69 -8.58 -18.22
C LEU A 298 1.24 -7.42 -17.39
N ALA A 299 0.36 -6.70 -16.73
CA ALA A 299 0.76 -5.65 -15.80
C ALA A 299 1.10 -6.25 -14.44
N GLU A 300 2.33 -6.01 -13.99
CA GLU A 300 2.90 -6.54 -12.75
C GLU A 300 3.33 -5.37 -11.83
N PRO A 301 2.37 -4.76 -11.10
CA PRO A 301 2.69 -3.63 -10.23
C PRO A 301 3.48 -4.10 -9.01
N PRO A 302 4.67 -3.53 -8.81
CA PRO A 302 5.55 -3.92 -7.71
C PRO A 302 5.33 -3.11 -6.44
N VAL A 303 5.84 -3.66 -5.34
CA VAL A 303 5.83 -3.03 -4.03
C VAL A 303 7.21 -3.11 -3.38
N ALA A 304 7.60 -2.11 -2.58
CA ALA A 304 8.88 -2.12 -1.87
C ALA A 304 8.81 -1.32 -0.56
N VAL A 305 9.59 -1.75 0.43
CA VAL A 305 9.87 -0.95 1.64
C VAL A 305 10.90 0.12 1.28
N VAL A 306 10.66 1.36 1.70
CA VAL A 306 11.66 2.43 1.63
C VAL A 306 12.51 2.37 2.90
N GLU A 307 13.48 1.47 2.89
CA GLU A 307 14.20 0.97 4.08
C GLU A 307 14.75 2.09 4.98
N LYS A 308 15.36 3.14 4.42
CA LYS A 308 15.91 4.22 5.23
C LYS A 308 14.84 5.07 5.90
N ASN A 309 13.71 5.30 5.23
CA ASN A 309 12.60 6.04 5.81
C ASN A 309 11.92 5.19 6.91
N ALA A 310 11.57 3.94 6.60
CA ALA A 310 10.96 3.03 7.57
C ALA A 310 11.84 2.82 8.81
N SER A 311 13.17 2.73 8.64
CA SER A 311 14.10 2.65 9.77
C SER A 311 14.12 3.94 10.58
N LYS A 312 14.13 5.11 9.93
CA LYS A 312 14.07 6.43 10.59
C LYS A 312 12.80 6.60 11.44
N HIS A 313 11.66 6.11 10.92
CA HIS A 313 10.36 6.20 11.61
C HIS A 313 10.16 5.09 12.67
N GLY A 314 11.04 4.08 12.71
CA GLY A 314 10.86 2.90 13.56
C GLY A 314 9.75 1.96 13.06
N THR A 315 9.36 2.05 11.79
CA THR A 315 8.28 1.28 11.15
C THR A 315 8.77 0.12 10.30
N ALA A 316 10.07 -0.17 10.24
CA ALA A 316 10.65 -1.15 9.31
C ALA A 316 10.00 -2.55 9.41
N ALA A 317 9.79 -3.07 10.62
CA ALA A 317 9.13 -4.37 10.82
C ALA A 317 7.65 -4.33 10.39
N LEU A 318 6.93 -3.25 10.70
CA LEU A 318 5.56 -3.03 10.29
C LEU A 318 5.42 -2.91 8.76
N ALA A 319 6.30 -2.12 8.12
CA ALA A 319 6.32 -1.92 6.68
C ALA A 319 6.55 -3.24 5.92
N ARG A 320 7.47 -4.08 6.42
CA ARG A 320 7.72 -5.42 5.87
C ARG A 320 6.50 -6.31 6.04
N ALA A 321 5.94 -6.40 7.25
CA ALA A 321 4.75 -7.20 7.52
C ALA A 321 3.54 -6.74 6.69
N TYR A 322 3.39 -5.43 6.45
CA TYR A 322 2.35 -4.86 5.60
C TYR A 322 2.46 -5.35 4.15
N LEU A 323 3.66 -5.37 3.58
CA LEU A 323 3.85 -5.87 2.22
C LEU A 323 3.77 -7.40 2.14
N GLU A 324 4.26 -8.12 3.15
CA GLU A 324 4.14 -9.59 3.22
C GLU A 324 2.68 -10.05 3.32
N TYR A 325 1.82 -9.28 4.00
CA TYR A 325 0.39 -9.60 4.11
C TYR A 325 -0.32 -9.59 2.76
N LEU A 326 0.17 -8.85 1.75
CA LEU A 326 -0.33 -8.90 0.37
C LEU A 326 -0.25 -10.31 -0.24
N TYR A 327 0.68 -11.16 0.22
CA TYR A 327 0.90 -12.51 -0.28
C TYR A 327 0.18 -13.59 0.54
N THR A 328 -0.47 -13.24 1.66
CA THR A 328 -1.29 -14.17 2.42
C THR A 328 -2.60 -14.49 1.70
N GLU A 329 -3.24 -15.61 2.00
CA GLU A 329 -4.55 -15.94 1.43
C GLU A 329 -5.57 -14.83 1.68
N GLU A 330 -5.59 -14.24 2.89
CA GLU A 330 -6.47 -13.11 3.24
C GLU A 330 -6.18 -11.87 2.37
N GLY A 331 -4.90 -11.48 2.24
CA GLY A 331 -4.49 -10.38 1.38
C GLY A 331 -4.86 -10.61 -0.08
N GLN A 332 -4.68 -11.84 -0.58
CA GLN A 332 -5.03 -12.23 -1.94
C GLN A 332 -6.55 -12.23 -2.19
N GLN A 333 -7.37 -12.54 -1.18
CA GLN A 333 -8.84 -12.39 -1.27
C GLN A 333 -9.24 -10.92 -1.40
N VAL A 334 -8.61 -10.02 -0.64
CA VAL A 334 -8.83 -8.56 -0.78
C VAL A 334 -8.42 -8.07 -2.18
N ILE A 335 -7.30 -8.54 -2.70
CA ILE A 335 -6.82 -8.26 -4.05
C ILE A 335 -7.86 -8.68 -5.09
N ALA A 336 -8.36 -9.91 -5.01
CA ALA A 336 -9.36 -10.44 -5.95
C ALA A 336 -10.71 -9.70 -5.85
N LYS A 337 -11.15 -9.34 -4.63
CA LYS A 337 -12.36 -8.53 -4.39
C LYS A 337 -12.28 -7.17 -5.11
N ASN A 338 -11.08 -6.60 -5.20
CA ASN A 338 -10.82 -5.33 -5.87
C ASN A 338 -10.41 -5.51 -7.33
N HIS A 339 -10.82 -6.62 -7.96
CA HIS A 339 -10.66 -6.91 -9.38
C HIS A 339 -9.21 -6.99 -9.89
N TYR A 340 -8.23 -7.17 -9.00
CA TYR A 340 -6.88 -7.55 -9.40
C TYR A 340 -6.76 -9.05 -9.49
N ARG A 341 -5.93 -9.54 -10.41
CA ARG A 341 -5.65 -10.96 -10.59
C ARG A 341 -4.72 -11.44 -9.49
N PRO A 342 -5.18 -12.30 -8.56
CA PRO A 342 -4.36 -12.76 -7.46
C PRO A 342 -3.28 -13.74 -7.93
N ARG A 343 -2.16 -13.79 -7.19
CA ARG A 343 -1.05 -14.72 -7.43
C ARG A 343 -1.25 -16.06 -6.71
N ASP A 344 -2.00 -16.09 -5.63
CA ASP A 344 -2.30 -17.35 -4.93
C ASP A 344 -3.17 -18.26 -5.83
N PRO A 345 -2.73 -19.50 -6.14
CA PRO A 345 -3.43 -20.36 -7.07
C PRO A 345 -4.84 -20.75 -6.62
N LYS A 346 -5.07 -20.87 -5.30
CA LYS A 346 -6.39 -21.23 -4.75
C LYS A 346 -7.37 -20.09 -4.90
N VAL A 347 -6.90 -18.87 -4.60
CA VAL A 347 -7.71 -17.65 -4.76
C VAL A 347 -7.93 -17.39 -6.25
N ALA A 348 -6.91 -17.51 -7.09
CA ALA A 348 -7.02 -17.33 -8.54
C ALA A 348 -8.04 -18.29 -9.16
N ALA A 349 -8.06 -19.55 -8.73
CA ALA A 349 -9.04 -20.54 -9.22
C ALA A 349 -10.49 -20.15 -8.87
N LYS A 350 -10.73 -19.64 -7.65
CA LYS A 350 -12.07 -19.16 -7.22
C LYS A 350 -12.59 -18.00 -8.06
N HIS A 351 -11.69 -17.15 -8.55
CA HIS A 351 -12.03 -15.92 -9.30
C HIS A 351 -11.79 -16.03 -10.81
N ALA A 352 -11.38 -17.20 -11.31
CA ALA A 352 -10.98 -17.39 -12.71
C ALA A 352 -12.05 -16.99 -13.74
N ALA A 353 -13.33 -17.21 -13.43
CA ALA A 353 -14.45 -16.84 -14.31
C ALA A 353 -14.68 -15.33 -14.44
N HIS A 354 -14.15 -14.54 -13.49
CA HIS A 354 -14.27 -13.09 -13.49
C HIS A 354 -13.36 -12.42 -14.52
N PHE A 355 -12.21 -13.03 -14.82
CA PHE A 355 -11.17 -12.45 -15.65
C PHE A 355 -11.19 -13.02 -17.06
N PRO A 356 -11.22 -12.18 -18.12
CA PRO A 356 -11.14 -12.66 -19.50
C PRO A 356 -9.80 -13.36 -19.78
N LYS A 357 -9.85 -14.38 -20.62
CA LYS A 357 -8.64 -15.04 -21.13
C LYS A 357 -8.07 -14.22 -22.28
N LEU A 358 -6.86 -13.74 -22.12
CA LEU A 358 -6.16 -12.88 -23.07
C LEU A 358 -4.78 -13.46 -23.39
N ARG A 359 -4.29 -13.20 -24.59
CA ARG A 359 -2.85 -13.33 -24.87
C ARG A 359 -2.13 -12.15 -24.24
N LEU A 360 -1.27 -12.44 -23.27
CA LEU A 360 -0.54 -11.41 -22.54
C LEU A 360 0.94 -11.42 -22.91
N LEU A 361 1.45 -10.26 -23.31
CA LEU A 361 2.87 -10.00 -23.47
C LEU A 361 3.47 -9.62 -22.11
N THR A 362 4.75 -9.88 -21.91
CA THR A 362 5.48 -9.50 -20.71
C THR A 362 6.49 -8.41 -21.02
N VAL A 363 6.78 -7.54 -20.04
CA VAL A 363 7.76 -6.47 -20.25
C VAL A 363 9.17 -7.05 -20.43
N ASP A 364 9.51 -8.07 -19.67
CA ASP A 364 10.84 -8.67 -19.75
C ASP A 364 11.04 -9.45 -21.07
N GLY A 365 10.06 -10.26 -21.46
CA GLY A 365 10.15 -11.10 -22.67
C GLY A 365 10.00 -10.33 -23.97
N ASP A 366 9.06 -9.38 -24.04
CA ASP A 366 8.65 -8.75 -25.29
C ASP A 366 9.24 -7.35 -25.50
N PHE A 367 9.67 -6.67 -24.40
CA PHE A 367 10.21 -5.31 -24.46
C PHE A 367 11.63 -5.19 -23.89
N GLY A 368 12.21 -6.29 -23.39
CA GLY A 368 13.57 -6.35 -22.84
C GLY A 368 13.74 -5.67 -21.48
N GLY A 369 12.66 -5.67 -20.67
CA GLY A 369 12.63 -5.13 -19.32
C GLY A 369 12.30 -3.65 -19.22
N TRP A 370 11.93 -3.20 -18.02
CA TRP A 370 11.50 -1.82 -17.79
C TRP A 370 12.56 -0.77 -18.08
N GLN A 371 13.83 -1.04 -17.80
CA GLN A 371 14.94 -0.10 -18.07
C GLN A 371 15.04 0.20 -19.58
N LYS A 372 14.99 -0.85 -20.43
CA LYS A 372 15.00 -0.69 -21.87
C LYS A 372 13.72 -0.01 -22.37
N ALA A 373 12.54 -0.46 -21.92
CA ALA A 373 11.27 0.11 -22.32
C ALA A 373 11.19 1.61 -21.96
N GLN A 374 11.64 2.01 -20.76
CA GLN A 374 11.71 3.40 -20.34
C GLN A 374 12.63 4.22 -21.24
N LYS A 375 13.87 3.75 -21.46
CA LYS A 375 14.85 4.45 -22.28
C LYS A 375 14.36 4.63 -23.73
N THR A 376 13.76 3.60 -24.30
CA THR A 376 13.31 3.62 -25.71
C THR A 376 12.06 4.48 -25.88
N HIS A 377 11.07 4.31 -25.01
CA HIS A 377 9.73 4.84 -25.28
C HIS A 377 9.40 6.09 -24.47
N PHE A 378 9.86 6.21 -23.21
CA PHE A 378 9.33 7.21 -22.26
C PHE A 378 10.35 8.22 -21.74
N ALA A 379 11.64 8.03 -22.01
CA ALA A 379 12.67 9.04 -21.74
C ALA A 379 12.39 10.31 -22.55
N ASP A 380 13.04 11.41 -22.18
CA ASP A 380 12.95 12.64 -22.94
C ASP A 380 13.50 12.43 -24.36
N ASN A 381 12.74 12.89 -25.35
CA ASN A 381 12.95 12.62 -26.77
C ASN A 381 12.81 11.12 -27.15
N GLY A 382 12.25 10.29 -26.29
CA GLY A 382 11.94 8.89 -26.59
C GLY A 382 10.83 8.74 -27.64
N THR A 383 10.52 7.50 -28.00
CA THR A 383 9.55 7.21 -29.08
C THR A 383 8.19 7.87 -28.86
N PHE A 384 7.70 7.94 -27.62
CA PHE A 384 6.44 8.61 -27.31
C PHE A 384 6.47 10.10 -27.64
N ASP A 385 7.53 10.80 -27.23
CA ASP A 385 7.67 12.23 -27.53
C ASP A 385 7.72 12.50 -29.03
N GLN A 386 8.46 11.67 -29.79
CA GLN A 386 8.56 11.76 -31.25
C GLN A 386 7.21 11.53 -31.94
N ILE A 387 6.45 10.54 -31.51
CA ILE A 387 5.11 10.23 -32.05
C ILE A 387 4.12 11.34 -31.74
N TYR A 388 4.11 11.84 -30.51
CA TYR A 388 3.13 12.82 -30.04
C TYR A 388 3.42 14.21 -30.58
N SER A 389 4.68 14.62 -30.71
CA SER A 389 5.07 15.92 -31.28
C SER A 389 4.94 15.99 -32.81
N GLY A 390 5.13 14.87 -33.49
CA GLY A 390 4.95 14.79 -34.94
C GLY A 390 3.49 14.84 -35.42
N GLY A 391 2.52 14.79 -34.50
CA GLY A 391 1.09 14.82 -34.78
C GLY A 391 0.38 16.16 -34.49
N LYS A 392 1.13 17.21 -34.10
CA LYS A 392 0.60 18.57 -33.86
C LYS A 392 0.86 19.48 -35.01
#